data_fb923d4363c815a061b54121918de3aa
#
_entry.id   fb923d4363c815a061b54121918de3aa
#
_cell.length_a   1.000
_cell.length_b   1.000
_cell.length_c   1.000
_cell.angle_alpha   90.00
_cell.angle_beta   90.00
_cell.angle_gamma   90.00
#
_symmetry.space_group_name_H-M   'P 1'
#
loop_
_entity.id
_entity.type
_entity.pdbx_description
1 polymer ?
#
loop_
_entity_poly.entity_id
_entity_poly.type
_entity_poly.pdbx_seq_one_letter_code
_entity_poly.pdbx_strand_id
1 'polypeptide(L)'
;MAKIDLSNISHTYNPLDSKPTYALNPFSMTWENGKRYAILGPSGCGKTTMLNIVSGLVRPSKGEILFDETPVTDLKTEDRNIAQVFQFPVIYNTMTVYDNLAFPLRCREFTKEKIEERVKAVSDTLNLSSFLSSPARKLTADQKQLISLGRGLVREDVAAVLMDEPLTVIDPDLKFRLRRNLKEINEQYKTTLVYVTHDQNEAMTFAENIIVMDQGEIVQVGLPKDLFERPKTTFVGYFIG
;
A
#
# COMPACT_ATOMS: atom_id res chain seq x y z
N MET A 1 -5.86 0.61 -14.04
CA MET A 1 -4.53 0.47 -13.38
C MET A 1 -3.59 1.41 -14.09
N ALA A 2 -2.74 2.09 -13.34
CA ALA A 2 -1.95 3.19 -13.91
C ALA A 2 -0.45 3.04 -13.60
N LYS A 3 0.39 3.54 -14.52
CA LYS A 3 1.77 3.91 -14.25
C LYS A 3 1.73 5.18 -13.38
N ILE A 4 2.52 5.22 -12.31
CA ILE A 4 2.57 6.35 -11.38
C ILE A 4 3.93 7.01 -11.49
N ASP A 5 3.97 8.24 -11.99
CA ASP A 5 5.17 9.06 -12.08
C ASP A 5 5.18 10.11 -10.97
N LEU A 6 6.25 10.12 -10.20
CA LEU A 6 6.54 11.07 -9.12
C LEU A 6 7.69 11.96 -9.56
N SER A 7 7.42 13.24 -9.84
CA SER A 7 8.40 14.17 -10.40
C SER A 7 8.77 15.24 -9.37
N ASN A 8 10.03 15.23 -8.94
CA ASN A 8 10.60 16.21 -8.00
C ASN A 8 9.75 16.42 -6.73
N ILE A 9 9.20 15.31 -6.20
CA ILE A 9 8.37 15.33 -4.99
C ILE A 9 9.22 15.67 -3.78
N SER A 10 8.78 16.62 -3.00
CA SER A 10 9.31 16.90 -1.65
C SER A 10 8.21 17.36 -0.70
N HIS A 11 8.39 17.09 0.59
CA HIS A 11 7.40 17.49 1.58
C HIS A 11 8.01 17.86 2.93
N THR A 12 7.52 18.95 3.49
CA THR A 12 7.76 19.36 4.88
C THR A 12 6.43 19.72 5.54
N TYR A 13 6.25 19.29 6.77
CA TYR A 13 5.08 19.66 7.58
C TYR A 13 5.21 21.06 8.19
N ASN A 14 6.43 21.63 8.21
CA ASN A 14 6.74 22.93 8.81
C ASN A 14 7.35 23.90 7.79
N PRO A 15 6.62 24.29 6.73
CA PRO A 15 7.17 25.10 5.64
C PRO A 15 7.53 26.55 6.05
N LEU A 16 7.03 27.03 7.19
CA LEU A 16 7.27 28.39 7.70
C LEU A 16 8.47 28.48 8.64
N ASP A 17 9.10 27.35 9.00
CA ASP A 17 10.28 27.36 9.84
C ASP A 17 11.47 27.98 9.11
N SER A 18 12.33 28.67 9.83
CA SER A 18 13.57 29.26 9.29
C SER A 18 14.53 28.19 8.73
N LYS A 19 14.41 26.93 9.20
CA LYS A 19 15.09 25.74 8.70
C LYS A 19 14.08 24.59 8.65
N PRO A 20 13.32 24.45 7.57
CA PRO A 20 12.30 23.41 7.46
C PRO A 20 12.97 22.02 7.44
N THR A 21 12.49 21.12 8.28
CA THR A 21 12.87 19.72 8.25
C THR A 21 11.99 19.01 7.23
N TYR A 22 12.60 18.35 6.26
CA TYR A 22 11.89 17.61 5.24
C TYR A 22 11.52 16.21 5.73
N ALA A 23 10.23 15.88 5.66
CA ALA A 23 9.76 14.49 5.82
C ALA A 23 10.09 13.66 4.57
N LEU A 24 10.15 14.32 3.40
CA LEU A 24 10.65 13.76 2.14
C LEU A 24 11.53 14.81 1.45
N ASN A 25 12.79 14.48 1.27
CA ASN A 25 13.72 15.24 0.44
C ASN A 25 13.35 15.10 -1.04
N PRO A 26 13.74 16.04 -1.92
CA PRO A 26 13.36 15.99 -3.34
C PRO A 26 13.79 14.69 -4.01
N PHE A 27 12.84 13.99 -4.65
CA PHE A 27 13.10 12.80 -5.42
C PHE A 27 12.19 12.70 -6.64
N SER A 28 12.59 11.88 -7.61
CA SER A 28 11.77 11.48 -8.75
C SER A 28 11.85 9.97 -8.91
N MET A 29 10.72 9.34 -9.20
CA MET A 29 10.65 7.90 -9.47
C MET A 29 9.37 7.54 -10.21
N THR A 30 9.39 6.35 -10.80
CA THR A 30 8.24 5.75 -11.49
C THR A 30 7.87 4.42 -10.86
N TRP A 31 6.59 4.21 -10.63
CA TRP A 31 6.02 2.90 -10.34
C TRP A 31 5.31 2.37 -11.58
N GLU A 32 5.88 1.33 -12.17
CA GLU A 32 5.30 0.69 -13.35
C GLU A 32 4.01 -0.03 -13.02
N ASN A 33 3.08 -0.01 -13.96
CA ASN A 33 1.79 -0.67 -13.82
C ASN A 33 1.94 -2.18 -13.57
N GLY A 34 1.13 -2.70 -12.66
CA GLY A 34 1.05 -4.14 -12.35
C GLY A 34 2.24 -4.70 -11.58
N LYS A 35 3.16 -3.87 -11.10
CA LYS A 35 4.34 -4.29 -10.32
C LYS A 35 4.09 -4.27 -8.82
N ARG A 36 4.90 -5.06 -8.11
CA ARG A 36 4.95 -5.08 -6.64
C ARG A 36 6.16 -4.29 -6.15
N TYR A 37 5.90 -3.26 -5.38
CA TYR A 37 6.91 -2.44 -4.72
C TYR A 37 6.88 -2.66 -3.22
N ALA A 38 8.04 -2.67 -2.57
CA ALA A 38 8.15 -2.47 -1.13
C ALA A 38 8.87 -1.16 -0.84
N ILE A 39 8.35 -0.39 0.10
CA ILE A 39 9.03 0.76 0.68
C ILE A 39 9.54 0.34 2.04
N LEU A 40 10.85 0.26 2.18
CA LEU A 40 11.55 -0.29 3.33
C LEU A 40 12.43 0.79 3.99
N GLY A 41 12.42 0.87 5.30
CA GLY A 41 13.25 1.83 6.05
C GLY A 41 12.87 1.91 7.52
N PRO A 42 13.68 2.59 8.34
CA PRO A 42 13.40 2.80 9.77
C PRO A 42 12.08 3.54 10.00
N SER A 43 11.57 3.47 11.23
CA SER A 43 10.42 4.28 11.63
C SER A 43 10.75 5.77 11.51
N GLY A 44 9.79 6.56 10.99
CA GLY A 44 9.97 8.01 10.82
C GLY A 44 10.76 8.45 9.59
N CYS A 45 11.25 7.55 8.72
CA CYS A 45 12.00 7.94 7.51
C CYS A 45 11.14 8.46 6.34
N GLY A 46 9.81 8.62 6.51
CA GLY A 46 8.95 9.23 5.48
C GLY A 46 8.07 8.26 4.67
N LYS A 47 8.07 6.94 4.93
CA LYS A 47 7.30 5.93 4.18
C LYS A 47 5.80 6.23 4.11
N THR A 48 5.16 6.40 5.26
CA THR A 48 3.73 6.76 5.36
C THR A 48 3.44 8.11 4.70
N THR A 49 4.35 9.09 4.80
CA THR A 49 4.21 10.38 4.13
C THR A 49 4.19 10.21 2.61
N MET A 50 5.06 9.35 2.06
CA MET A 50 5.07 9.04 0.63
C MET A 50 3.74 8.41 0.18
N LEU A 51 3.21 7.42 0.92
CA LEU A 51 1.91 6.82 0.60
C LEU A 51 0.78 7.86 0.66
N ASN A 52 0.77 8.69 1.68
CA ASN A 52 -0.26 9.72 1.86
C ASN A 52 -0.22 10.78 0.75
N ILE A 53 0.95 11.09 0.23
CA ILE A 53 1.11 12.00 -0.91
C ILE A 53 0.55 11.35 -2.19
N VAL A 54 0.88 10.10 -2.46
CA VAL A 54 0.39 9.39 -3.65
C VAL A 54 -1.13 9.21 -3.60
N SER A 55 -1.69 8.87 -2.45
CA SER A 55 -3.14 8.73 -2.28
C SER A 55 -3.91 10.05 -2.26
N GLY A 56 -3.23 11.20 -2.09
CA GLY A 56 -3.85 12.52 -2.02
C GLY A 56 -4.37 12.90 -0.63
N LEU A 57 -4.03 12.14 0.41
CA LEU A 57 -4.30 12.53 1.80
C LEU A 57 -3.42 13.69 2.25
N VAL A 58 -2.22 13.80 1.67
CA VAL A 58 -1.28 14.92 1.89
C VAL A 58 -0.90 15.50 0.53
N ARG A 59 -0.97 16.82 0.40
CA ARG A 59 -0.45 17.52 -0.79
C ARG A 59 1.06 17.67 -0.63
N PRO A 60 1.88 17.31 -1.64
CA PRO A 60 3.33 17.52 -1.58
C PRO A 60 3.63 19.02 -1.51
N SER A 61 4.72 19.40 -0.82
CA SER A 61 5.18 20.79 -0.78
C SER A 61 5.70 21.26 -2.13
N LYS A 62 6.30 20.35 -2.91
CA LYS A 62 6.76 20.59 -4.28
C LYS A 62 6.63 19.31 -5.10
N GLY A 63 6.63 19.46 -6.43
CA GLY A 63 6.63 18.36 -7.38
C GLY A 63 5.23 18.03 -7.90
N GLU A 64 5.18 17.07 -8.80
CA GLU A 64 3.98 16.66 -9.51
C GLU A 64 3.83 15.14 -9.53
N ILE A 65 2.59 14.68 -9.47
CA ILE A 65 2.22 13.26 -9.56
C ILE A 65 1.35 13.08 -10.79
N LEU A 66 1.71 12.10 -11.63
CA LEU A 66 0.93 11.73 -12.81
C LEU A 66 0.52 10.26 -12.72
N PHE A 67 -0.72 9.98 -13.14
CA PHE A 67 -1.22 8.61 -13.37
C PHE A 67 -1.48 8.47 -14.88
N ASP A 68 -0.72 7.61 -15.57
CA ASP A 68 -0.77 7.47 -17.04
C ASP A 68 -0.74 8.83 -17.75
N GLU A 69 0.25 9.67 -17.44
CA GLU A 69 0.44 11.02 -17.98
C GLU A 69 -0.63 12.06 -17.53
N THR A 70 -1.65 11.65 -16.78
CA THR A 70 -2.68 12.56 -16.26
C THR A 70 -2.23 13.15 -14.93
N PRO A 71 -2.11 14.49 -14.79
CA PRO A 71 -1.78 15.12 -13.52
C PRO A 71 -2.86 14.89 -12.46
N VAL A 72 -2.45 14.35 -11.29
CA VAL A 72 -3.36 14.06 -10.18
C VAL A 72 -3.00 14.79 -8.89
N THR A 73 -1.95 15.61 -8.90
CA THR A 73 -1.42 16.29 -7.70
C THR A 73 -2.50 17.10 -6.96
N ASP A 74 -3.37 17.77 -7.70
CA ASP A 74 -4.41 18.62 -7.15
C ASP A 74 -5.79 17.93 -7.08
N LEU A 75 -5.89 16.69 -7.51
CA LEU A 75 -7.12 15.91 -7.37
C LEU A 75 -7.35 15.51 -5.92
N LYS A 76 -8.62 15.46 -5.54
CA LYS A 76 -9.03 14.91 -4.24
C LYS A 76 -8.73 13.41 -4.18
N THR A 77 -8.57 12.88 -2.96
CA THR A 77 -8.30 11.46 -2.72
C THR A 77 -9.33 10.53 -3.40
N GLU A 78 -10.61 10.90 -3.39
CA GLU A 78 -11.71 10.13 -4.01
C GLU A 78 -11.58 10.01 -5.54
N ASP A 79 -10.98 11.03 -6.18
CA ASP A 79 -10.82 11.12 -7.65
C ASP A 79 -9.54 10.43 -8.14
N ARG A 80 -8.58 10.13 -7.26
CA ARG A 80 -7.31 9.45 -7.63
C ARG A 80 -7.45 7.96 -7.86
N ASN A 81 -8.58 7.39 -7.53
CA ASN A 81 -8.86 5.96 -7.69
C ASN A 81 -7.81 5.04 -7.06
N ILE A 82 -7.33 5.39 -5.87
CA ILE A 82 -6.41 4.60 -5.05
C ILE A 82 -7.20 3.80 -4.01
N ALA A 83 -6.75 2.60 -3.70
CA ALA A 83 -7.14 1.89 -2.48
C ALA A 83 -6.00 1.98 -1.47
N GLN A 84 -6.30 2.45 -0.25
CA GLN A 84 -5.30 2.52 0.83
C GLN A 84 -5.71 1.64 1.99
N VAL A 85 -4.77 0.81 2.44
CA VAL A 85 -4.87 -0.01 3.64
C VAL A 85 -3.94 0.57 4.70
N PHE A 86 -4.49 0.93 5.84
CA PHE A 86 -3.77 1.56 6.93
C PHE A 86 -3.20 0.52 7.90
N GLN A 87 -2.22 0.91 8.68
CA GLN A 87 -1.60 0.11 9.72
C GLN A 87 -2.63 -0.42 10.74
N PHE A 88 -3.61 0.41 11.10
CA PHE A 88 -4.74 0.01 11.95
C PHE A 88 -5.97 -0.29 11.09
N PRO A 89 -6.78 -1.31 11.48
CA PRO A 89 -7.92 -1.72 10.68
C PRO A 89 -8.99 -0.63 10.58
N VAL A 90 -9.31 -0.21 9.36
CA VAL A 90 -10.40 0.72 9.06
C VAL A 90 -11.59 -0.07 8.55
N ILE A 91 -12.56 -0.35 9.43
CA ILE A 91 -13.75 -1.16 9.15
C ILE A 91 -15.02 -0.53 9.74
N TYR A 92 -16.16 -0.93 9.20
CA TYR A 92 -17.47 -0.58 9.75
C TYR A 92 -17.91 -1.65 10.75
N ASN A 93 -17.78 -1.36 12.03
CA ASN A 93 -18.09 -2.31 13.13
C ASN A 93 -19.57 -2.74 13.17
N THR A 94 -20.49 -1.93 12.64
CA THR A 94 -21.93 -2.19 12.57
C THR A 94 -22.32 -3.11 11.42
N MET A 95 -21.42 -3.33 10.47
CA MET A 95 -21.64 -4.18 9.29
C MET A 95 -21.13 -5.60 9.51
N THR A 96 -21.62 -6.54 8.70
CA THR A 96 -21.04 -7.87 8.56
C THR A 96 -19.69 -7.82 7.86
N VAL A 97 -18.94 -8.92 7.86
CA VAL A 97 -17.72 -9.07 7.03
C VAL A 97 -18.06 -8.88 5.55
N TYR A 98 -19.12 -9.57 5.08
CA TYR A 98 -19.61 -9.43 3.71
C TYR A 98 -19.89 -7.97 3.35
N ASP A 99 -20.63 -7.25 4.18
CA ASP A 99 -20.98 -5.86 3.89
C ASP A 99 -19.78 -4.93 3.90
N ASN A 100 -18.80 -5.17 4.78
CA ASN A 100 -17.54 -4.43 4.75
C ASN A 100 -16.79 -4.61 3.43
N LEU A 101 -16.69 -5.86 2.94
CA LEU A 101 -16.04 -6.16 1.66
C LEU A 101 -16.83 -5.65 0.46
N ALA A 102 -18.16 -5.75 0.50
CA ALA A 102 -19.03 -5.29 -0.57
C ALA A 102 -19.14 -3.76 -0.66
N PHE A 103 -18.93 -3.04 0.44
CA PHE A 103 -19.18 -1.60 0.53
C PHE A 103 -18.42 -0.78 -0.53
N PRO A 104 -17.11 -0.97 -0.78
CA PRO A 104 -16.39 -0.20 -1.80
C PRO A 104 -16.94 -0.39 -3.22
N LEU A 105 -17.48 -1.56 -3.52
CA LEU A 105 -18.07 -1.87 -4.81
C LEU A 105 -19.49 -1.29 -4.96
N ARG A 106 -20.28 -1.35 -3.88
CA ARG A 106 -21.62 -0.71 -3.84
C ARG A 106 -21.53 0.80 -4.06
N CYS A 107 -20.56 1.47 -3.46
CA CYS A 107 -20.35 2.92 -3.65
C CYS A 107 -19.98 3.29 -5.09
N ARG A 108 -19.57 2.31 -5.91
CA ARG A 108 -19.23 2.48 -7.34
C ARG A 108 -20.26 1.84 -8.27
N GLU A 109 -21.42 1.49 -7.75
CA GLU A 109 -22.58 0.98 -8.50
C GLU A 109 -22.28 -0.30 -9.31
N PHE A 110 -21.38 -1.15 -8.82
CA PHE A 110 -21.15 -2.48 -9.41
C PHE A 110 -22.42 -3.33 -9.30
N THR A 111 -22.63 -4.22 -10.29
CA THR A 111 -23.78 -5.15 -10.25
C THR A 111 -23.67 -6.13 -9.08
N LYS A 112 -24.81 -6.65 -8.65
CA LYS A 112 -24.88 -7.60 -7.52
C LYS A 112 -24.03 -8.84 -7.78
N GLU A 113 -24.08 -9.37 -8.99
CA GLU A 113 -23.34 -10.56 -9.43
C GLU A 113 -21.84 -10.31 -9.32
N LYS A 114 -21.35 -9.14 -9.78
CA LYS A 114 -19.94 -8.78 -9.69
C LYS A 114 -19.48 -8.57 -8.25
N ILE A 115 -20.34 -7.99 -7.41
CA ILE A 115 -20.06 -7.85 -5.97
C ILE A 115 -19.91 -9.21 -5.31
N GLU A 116 -20.84 -10.14 -5.56
CA GLU A 116 -20.80 -11.50 -5.00
C GLU A 116 -19.54 -12.26 -5.45
N GLU A 117 -19.20 -12.20 -6.75
CA GLU A 117 -17.98 -12.79 -7.30
C GLU A 117 -16.73 -12.26 -6.61
N ARG A 118 -16.58 -10.92 -6.50
CA ARG A 118 -15.41 -10.30 -5.93
C ARG A 118 -15.27 -10.53 -4.44
N VAL A 119 -16.37 -10.40 -3.69
CA VAL A 119 -16.38 -10.67 -2.25
C VAL A 119 -15.99 -12.12 -1.98
N LYS A 120 -16.52 -13.08 -2.76
CA LYS A 120 -16.14 -14.49 -2.64
C LYS A 120 -14.65 -14.70 -2.91
N ALA A 121 -14.11 -14.21 -4.02
CA ALA A 121 -12.70 -14.38 -4.40
C ALA A 121 -11.77 -13.82 -3.32
N VAL A 122 -12.02 -12.61 -2.84
CA VAL A 122 -11.18 -11.97 -1.81
C VAL A 122 -11.35 -12.64 -0.45
N SER A 123 -12.58 -13.04 -0.06
CA SER A 123 -12.80 -13.74 1.21
C SER A 123 -12.12 -15.10 1.25
N ASP A 124 -12.12 -15.86 0.15
CA ASP A 124 -11.44 -17.14 0.04
C ASP A 124 -9.91 -16.93 0.18
N THR A 125 -9.36 -15.95 -0.52
CA THR A 125 -7.93 -15.61 -0.48
C THR A 125 -7.46 -15.20 0.92
N LEU A 126 -8.30 -14.45 1.66
CA LEU A 126 -7.97 -13.94 3.00
C LEU A 126 -8.46 -14.87 4.14
N ASN A 127 -8.99 -16.05 3.84
CA ASN A 127 -9.58 -16.98 4.82
C ASN A 127 -10.70 -16.34 5.67
N LEU A 128 -11.52 -15.50 5.06
CA LEU A 128 -12.66 -14.82 5.69
C LEU A 128 -14.01 -15.47 5.35
N SER A 129 -14.05 -16.47 4.46
CA SER A 129 -15.28 -17.05 3.90
C SER A 129 -16.23 -17.61 4.97
N SER A 130 -15.69 -18.22 6.04
CA SER A 130 -16.50 -18.73 7.16
C SER A 130 -17.07 -17.63 8.07
N PHE A 131 -16.59 -16.39 7.94
CA PHE A 131 -16.98 -15.26 8.76
C PHE A 131 -17.88 -14.25 8.05
N LEU A 132 -18.22 -14.46 6.76
CA LEU A 132 -18.92 -13.48 5.94
C LEU A 132 -20.22 -12.94 6.58
N SER A 133 -21.00 -13.78 7.24
CA SER A 133 -22.22 -13.38 7.94
C SER A 133 -22.00 -12.81 9.33
N SER A 134 -20.78 -12.87 9.87
CA SER A 134 -20.46 -12.43 11.22
C SER A 134 -20.40 -10.90 11.30
N PRO A 135 -20.94 -10.28 12.39
CA PRO A 135 -20.73 -8.86 12.63
C PRO A 135 -19.24 -8.55 12.87
N ALA A 136 -18.67 -7.57 12.16
CA ALA A 136 -17.25 -7.24 12.22
C ALA A 136 -16.76 -6.89 13.64
N ARG A 137 -17.65 -6.31 14.50
CA ARG A 137 -17.32 -5.98 15.90
C ARG A 137 -16.92 -7.20 16.75
N LYS A 138 -17.37 -8.42 16.39
CA LYS A 138 -17.13 -9.65 17.16
C LYS A 138 -15.81 -10.35 16.79
N LEU A 139 -15.11 -9.86 15.79
CA LEU A 139 -13.90 -10.49 15.28
C LEU A 139 -12.66 -10.02 16.04
N THR A 140 -11.59 -10.82 15.97
CA THR A 140 -10.28 -10.52 16.56
C THR A 140 -9.57 -9.37 15.81
N ALA A 141 -8.50 -8.81 16.35
CA ALA A 141 -7.78 -7.69 15.76
C ALA A 141 -7.19 -8.06 14.38
N ASP A 142 -6.58 -9.25 14.27
CA ASP A 142 -6.04 -9.80 13.02
C ASP A 142 -7.14 -10.03 11.99
N GLN A 143 -8.30 -10.60 12.36
CA GLN A 143 -9.43 -10.74 11.43
C GLN A 143 -9.97 -9.38 10.95
N LYS A 144 -10.01 -8.36 11.82
CA LYS A 144 -10.38 -6.99 11.44
C LYS A 144 -9.36 -6.39 10.45
N GLN A 145 -8.07 -6.66 10.65
CA GLN A 145 -7.04 -6.23 9.71
C GLN A 145 -7.20 -6.92 8.35
N LEU A 146 -7.54 -8.21 8.33
CA LEU A 146 -7.86 -8.91 7.08
C LEU A 146 -9.08 -8.33 6.35
N ILE A 147 -10.12 -7.89 7.08
CA ILE A 147 -11.24 -7.17 6.48
C ILE A 147 -10.77 -5.86 5.87
N SER A 148 -9.95 -5.07 6.58
CA SER A 148 -9.40 -3.81 6.09
C SER A 148 -8.58 -4.01 4.81
N LEU A 149 -7.74 -5.05 4.78
CA LEU A 149 -6.98 -5.47 3.60
C LEU A 149 -7.93 -5.87 2.45
N GLY A 150 -8.93 -6.69 2.74
CA GLY A 150 -9.93 -7.14 1.76
C GLY A 150 -10.70 -6.00 1.12
N ARG A 151 -11.05 -4.97 1.88
CA ARG A 151 -11.70 -3.75 1.36
C ARG A 151 -10.83 -3.01 0.32
N GLY A 152 -9.51 -3.06 0.47
CA GLY A 152 -8.60 -2.52 -0.54
C GLY A 152 -8.50 -3.40 -1.79
N LEU A 153 -8.45 -4.73 -1.60
CA LEU A 153 -8.23 -5.71 -2.66
C LEU A 153 -9.48 -6.08 -3.47
N VAL A 154 -10.67 -5.82 -2.94
CA VAL A 154 -11.93 -6.19 -3.61
C VAL A 154 -12.14 -5.42 -4.91
N ARG A 155 -11.52 -4.25 -5.05
CA ARG A 155 -11.57 -3.40 -6.22
C ARG A 155 -10.51 -3.80 -7.25
N GLU A 156 -10.92 -4.03 -8.50
CA GLU A 156 -10.03 -4.32 -9.64
C GLU A 156 -9.68 -3.07 -10.45
N ASP A 157 -10.48 -2.03 -10.31
CA ASP A 157 -10.44 -0.80 -11.09
C ASP A 157 -9.49 0.28 -10.55
N VAL A 158 -8.73 -0.03 -9.48
CA VAL A 158 -7.85 0.93 -8.83
C VAL A 158 -6.55 1.17 -9.61
N ALA A 159 -6.03 2.39 -9.53
CA ALA A 159 -4.72 2.73 -10.06
C ALA A 159 -3.61 1.95 -9.32
N ALA A 160 -3.69 1.89 -8.00
CA ALA A 160 -2.82 1.08 -7.15
C ALA A 160 -3.49 0.76 -5.79
N VAL A 161 -3.00 -0.30 -5.12
CA VAL A 161 -3.30 -0.59 -3.72
C VAL A 161 -2.07 -0.23 -2.89
N LEU A 162 -2.22 0.75 -2.01
CA LEU A 162 -1.18 1.21 -1.09
C LEU A 162 -1.43 0.58 0.29
N MET A 163 -0.42 -0.06 0.86
CA MET A 163 -0.53 -0.80 2.11
C MET A 163 0.53 -0.31 3.10
N ASP A 164 0.10 0.35 4.16
CA ASP A 164 0.98 0.88 5.21
C ASP A 164 1.06 -0.12 6.36
N GLU A 165 2.15 -0.86 6.46
CA GLU A 165 2.41 -1.90 7.46
C GLU A 165 1.21 -2.85 7.70
N PRO A 166 0.58 -3.41 6.65
CA PRO A 166 -0.73 -4.04 6.74
C PRO A 166 -0.77 -5.33 7.56
N LEU A 167 0.39 -5.94 7.83
CA LEU A 167 0.48 -7.23 8.51
C LEU A 167 1.09 -7.15 9.92
N THR A 168 1.32 -5.95 10.46
CA THR A 168 2.03 -5.76 11.75
C THR A 168 1.36 -6.50 12.92
N VAL A 169 0.03 -6.53 12.95
CA VAL A 169 -0.74 -7.18 14.04
C VAL A 169 -1.05 -8.66 13.79
N ILE A 170 -0.55 -9.23 12.68
CA ILE A 170 -0.89 -10.58 12.22
C ILE A 170 0.16 -11.60 12.69
N ASP A 171 -0.30 -12.80 13.01
CA ASP A 171 0.56 -13.92 13.38
C ASP A 171 1.61 -14.24 12.28
N PRO A 172 2.86 -14.59 12.62
CA PRO A 172 3.95 -14.82 11.66
C PRO A 172 3.63 -15.87 10.59
N ASP A 173 3.01 -16.99 10.95
CA ASP A 173 2.66 -18.06 10.00
C ASP A 173 1.60 -17.57 8.99
N LEU A 174 0.64 -16.78 9.49
CA LEU A 174 -0.38 -16.18 8.64
C LEU A 174 0.20 -15.08 7.76
N LYS A 175 1.17 -14.28 8.24
CA LYS A 175 1.86 -13.27 7.42
C LYS A 175 2.49 -13.88 6.17
N PHE A 176 3.19 -15.00 6.30
CA PHE A 176 3.83 -15.68 5.17
C PHE A 176 2.80 -16.07 4.09
N ARG A 177 1.70 -16.71 4.51
CA ARG A 177 0.61 -17.11 3.61
C ARG A 177 -0.04 -15.90 2.93
N LEU A 178 -0.31 -14.84 3.68
CA LEU A 178 -0.93 -13.63 3.13
C LEU A 178 -0.04 -12.94 2.08
N ARG A 179 1.27 -12.84 2.32
CA ARG A 179 2.18 -12.28 1.32
C ARG A 179 2.18 -13.11 0.03
N ARG A 180 2.12 -14.44 0.14
CA ARG A 180 1.98 -15.32 -1.02
C ARG A 180 0.67 -15.05 -1.77
N ASN A 181 -0.45 -14.99 -1.05
CA ASN A 181 -1.76 -14.71 -1.63
C ASN A 181 -1.81 -13.32 -2.31
N LEU A 182 -1.16 -12.31 -1.72
CA LEU A 182 -1.05 -10.98 -2.35
C LEU A 182 -0.27 -11.02 -3.67
N LYS A 183 0.77 -11.87 -3.77
CA LYS A 183 1.47 -12.08 -5.05
C LYS A 183 0.56 -12.73 -6.09
N GLU A 184 -0.17 -13.76 -5.71
CA GLU A 184 -1.13 -14.45 -6.59
C GLU A 184 -2.20 -13.47 -7.09
N ILE A 185 -2.75 -12.60 -6.22
CA ILE A 185 -3.66 -11.52 -6.61
C ILE A 185 -3.01 -10.56 -7.61
N ASN A 186 -1.78 -10.11 -7.35
CA ASN A 186 -1.08 -9.23 -8.29
C ASN A 186 -0.86 -9.90 -9.64
N GLU A 187 -0.46 -11.17 -9.66
CA GLU A 187 -0.24 -11.93 -10.90
C GLU A 187 -1.52 -12.12 -11.70
N GLN A 188 -2.63 -12.39 -11.02
CA GLN A 188 -3.95 -12.59 -11.63
C GLN A 188 -4.55 -11.30 -12.18
N TYR A 189 -4.54 -10.23 -11.39
CA TYR A 189 -5.25 -8.98 -11.71
C TYR A 189 -4.34 -7.87 -12.22
N LYS A 190 -3.01 -8.09 -12.23
CA LYS A 190 -1.99 -7.10 -12.63
C LYS A 190 -2.09 -5.77 -11.85
N THR A 191 -2.65 -5.80 -10.65
CA THR A 191 -2.81 -4.60 -9.81
C THR A 191 -1.45 -4.15 -9.28
N THR A 192 -1.13 -2.87 -9.39
CA THR A 192 0.06 -2.28 -8.75
C THR A 192 -0.11 -2.34 -7.23
N LEU A 193 0.81 -3.01 -6.55
CA LEU A 193 0.82 -3.15 -5.10
C LEU A 193 2.04 -2.44 -4.51
N VAL A 194 1.80 -1.52 -3.58
CA VAL A 194 2.86 -0.83 -2.84
C VAL A 194 2.75 -1.19 -1.36
N TYR A 195 3.75 -1.83 -0.83
CA TYR A 195 3.79 -2.39 0.52
C TYR A 195 4.84 -1.67 1.36
N VAL A 196 4.41 -0.91 2.35
CA VAL A 196 5.31 -0.30 3.32
C VAL A 196 5.55 -1.28 4.47
N THR A 197 6.81 -1.45 4.84
CA THR A 197 7.21 -2.25 5.99
C THR A 197 8.55 -1.77 6.55
N HIS A 198 8.83 -2.11 7.81
CA HIS A 198 10.16 -2.01 8.41
C HIS A 198 10.86 -3.38 8.49
N ASP A 199 10.17 -4.46 8.09
CA ASP A 199 10.70 -5.83 8.08
C ASP A 199 11.31 -6.14 6.71
N GLN A 200 12.63 -6.36 6.70
CA GLN A 200 13.39 -6.70 5.49
C GLN A 200 12.92 -8.03 4.87
N ASN A 201 12.58 -9.05 5.67
CA ASN A 201 12.11 -10.32 5.16
C ASN A 201 10.78 -10.18 4.44
N GLU A 202 9.89 -9.32 4.93
CA GLU A 202 8.64 -9.00 4.24
C GLU A 202 8.92 -8.35 2.89
N ALA A 203 9.76 -7.31 2.85
CA ALA A 203 10.12 -6.61 1.61
C ALA A 203 10.80 -7.54 0.59
N MET A 204 11.83 -8.27 1.02
CA MET A 204 12.63 -9.16 0.17
C MET A 204 11.81 -10.31 -0.41
N THR A 205 10.82 -10.83 0.33
CA THR A 205 9.98 -11.94 -0.13
C THR A 205 8.77 -11.51 -0.92
N PHE A 206 8.32 -10.26 -0.79
CA PHE A 206 7.11 -9.77 -1.46
C PHE A 206 7.39 -9.04 -2.77
N ALA A 207 8.35 -8.11 -2.77
CA ALA A 207 8.49 -7.11 -3.82
C ALA A 207 9.26 -7.60 -5.06
N GLU A 208 8.94 -7.03 -6.22
CA GLU A 208 9.79 -7.07 -7.41
C GLU A 208 10.85 -5.97 -7.34
N ASN A 209 10.47 -4.79 -6.81
CA ASN A 209 11.38 -3.67 -6.59
C ASN A 209 11.25 -3.17 -5.14
N ILE A 210 12.37 -2.95 -4.49
CA ILE A 210 12.42 -2.38 -3.14
C ILE A 210 12.97 -0.96 -3.22
N ILE A 211 12.29 -0.05 -2.53
CA ILE A 211 12.67 1.35 -2.34
C ILE A 211 13.17 1.46 -0.91
N VAL A 212 14.48 1.59 -0.72
CA VAL A 212 15.08 1.77 0.61
C VAL A 212 15.11 3.25 0.93
N MET A 213 14.52 3.62 2.05
CA MET A 213 14.45 4.99 2.54
C MET A 213 15.18 5.17 3.88
N ASP A 214 15.85 6.30 4.03
CA ASP A 214 16.40 6.76 5.29
C ASP A 214 16.33 8.30 5.38
N GLN A 215 15.94 8.84 6.53
CA GLN A 215 15.91 10.27 6.83
C GLN A 215 15.26 11.15 5.73
N GLY A 216 14.16 10.67 5.15
CA GLY A 216 13.43 11.37 4.09
C GLY A 216 14.02 11.21 2.70
N GLU A 217 15.09 10.43 2.53
CA GLU A 217 15.76 10.19 1.26
C GLU A 217 15.52 8.79 0.74
N ILE A 218 15.48 8.64 -0.59
CA ILE A 218 15.54 7.35 -1.26
C ILE A 218 17.02 6.99 -1.44
N VAL A 219 17.50 6.04 -0.62
CA VAL A 219 18.93 5.67 -0.59
C VAL A 219 19.27 4.72 -1.74
N GLN A 220 18.39 3.77 -2.02
CA GLN A 220 18.57 2.83 -3.14
C GLN A 220 17.21 2.28 -3.59
N VAL A 221 17.09 2.06 -4.90
CA VAL A 221 15.98 1.31 -5.51
C VAL A 221 16.57 0.18 -6.33
N GLY A 222 15.99 -1.01 -6.23
CA GLY A 222 16.44 -2.16 -7.01
C GLY A 222 15.67 -3.44 -6.71
N LEU A 223 16.04 -4.50 -7.43
CA LEU A 223 15.55 -5.85 -7.16
C LEU A 223 16.05 -6.31 -5.77
N PRO A 224 15.32 -7.20 -5.08
CA PRO A 224 15.79 -7.78 -3.82
C PRO A 224 17.23 -8.31 -3.88
N LYS A 225 17.58 -9.04 -4.94
CA LYS A 225 18.92 -9.57 -5.17
C LYS A 225 19.99 -8.48 -5.26
N ASP A 226 19.71 -7.39 -5.99
CA ASP A 226 20.69 -6.30 -6.18
C ASP A 226 20.95 -5.54 -4.88
N LEU A 227 19.93 -5.36 -4.04
CA LEU A 227 20.08 -4.71 -2.73
C LEU A 227 20.93 -5.55 -1.77
N PHE A 228 20.79 -6.87 -1.82
CA PHE A 228 21.55 -7.79 -0.98
C PHE A 228 23.00 -7.96 -1.47
N GLU A 229 23.22 -8.20 -2.77
CA GLU A 229 24.54 -8.48 -3.33
C GLU A 229 25.36 -7.22 -3.64
N ARG A 230 24.69 -6.07 -3.87
CA ARG A 230 25.33 -4.82 -4.33
C ARG A 230 24.75 -3.60 -3.62
N PRO A 231 24.85 -3.53 -2.27
CA PRO A 231 24.38 -2.37 -1.54
C PRO A 231 25.21 -1.14 -1.93
N LYS A 232 24.53 -0.02 -2.23
CA LYS A 232 25.19 1.25 -2.61
C LYS A 232 25.82 1.98 -1.43
N THR A 233 25.32 1.73 -0.23
CA THR A 233 25.81 2.37 1.00
C THR A 233 25.95 1.34 2.12
N THR A 234 26.77 1.66 3.12
CA THR A 234 26.91 0.84 4.33
C THR A 234 25.58 0.70 5.07
N PHE A 235 24.74 1.75 5.04
CA PHE A 235 23.40 1.69 5.61
C PHE A 235 22.55 0.60 4.95
N VAL A 236 22.48 0.57 3.61
CA VAL A 236 21.71 -0.46 2.89
C VAL A 236 22.27 -1.85 3.17
N GLY A 237 23.59 -2.02 3.16
CA GLY A 237 24.22 -3.31 3.46
C GLY A 237 23.90 -3.81 4.86
N TYR A 238 23.97 -2.92 5.87
CA TYR A 238 23.63 -3.28 7.25
C TYR A 238 22.13 -3.49 7.47
N PHE A 239 21.30 -2.71 6.76
CA PHE A 239 19.85 -2.73 6.95
C PHE A 239 19.17 -3.88 6.18
N ILE A 240 19.80 -4.44 5.14
CA ILE A 240 19.27 -5.56 4.33
C ILE A 240 19.91 -6.90 4.70
N GLY A 241 21.16 -6.91 5.10
CA GLY A 241 21.96 -8.11 5.43
C GLY A 241 22.12 -8.33 6.89
#